data_aa84cc96c3121d0a58d5d8f427a51fe7
#
_entry.id   aa84cc96c3121d0a58d5d8f427a51fe7
#
_cell.length_a   1.000
_cell.length_b   1.000
_cell.length_c   1.000
_cell.angle_alpha   90.00
_cell.angle_beta   90.00
_cell.angle_gamma   90.00
#
_symmetry.space_group_name_H-M   'P 1'
#
loop_
_entity.id
_entity.type
_entity.pdbx_description
1 polymer ?
#
loop_
_entity_poly.entity_id
_entity_poly.type
_entity_poly.pdbx_seq_one_letter_code
_entity_poly.pdbx_strand_id
1 'polypeptide(L)'
;MKHIVGYRIFFRYLDYIWNSEEHDWLAALLGGMSLLADGSPADPAYESDWNNAVEKISDSNDSYQAGIQFLKDYLEIGYIEEIGQILSDMEANKRLDLWNKAVYDVEHDLDDPYLRFVSE
;
A
#
# COMPACT_ATOMS: atom_id res chain seq x y z
N MET A 1 12.70 -7.33 -8.54
CA MET A 1 12.18 -6.09 -8.00
C MET A 1 12.25 -6.09 -6.47
N LYS A 2 12.93 -5.11 -5.92
CA LYS A 2 13.18 -5.01 -4.50
C LYS A 2 11.92 -4.56 -3.76
N HIS A 3 11.59 -5.19 -2.64
CA HIS A 3 10.47 -4.80 -1.77
C HIS A 3 9.06 -4.90 -2.38
N ILE A 4 8.89 -5.65 -3.48
CA ILE A 4 7.61 -5.78 -4.16
C ILE A 4 6.55 -6.45 -3.27
N VAL A 5 6.94 -7.42 -2.46
CA VAL A 5 6.01 -8.14 -1.58
C VAL A 5 5.37 -7.17 -0.58
N GLY A 6 6.17 -6.32 0.06
CA GLY A 6 5.66 -5.30 0.98
C GLY A 6 4.72 -4.31 0.31
N TYR A 7 5.06 -3.88 -0.90
CA TYR A 7 4.21 -2.99 -1.69
C TYR A 7 2.84 -3.64 -1.97
N ARG A 8 2.84 -4.91 -2.40
CA ARG A 8 1.61 -5.66 -2.67
C ARG A 8 0.75 -5.81 -1.42
N ILE A 9 1.38 -6.09 -0.27
CA ILE A 9 0.67 -6.20 1.00
C ILE A 9 -0.02 -4.88 1.34
N PHE A 10 0.70 -3.77 1.23
CA PHE A 10 0.16 -2.45 1.53
C PHE A 10 -0.99 -2.09 0.59
N PHE A 11 -0.85 -2.37 -0.70
CA PHE A 11 -1.89 -2.14 -1.69
C PHE A 11 -3.15 -2.95 -1.35
N ARG A 12 -2.99 -4.23 -1.01
CA ARG A 12 -4.11 -5.10 -0.62
C ARG A 12 -4.79 -4.62 0.66
N TYR A 13 -4.00 -4.16 1.62
CA TYR A 13 -4.52 -3.57 2.85
C TYR A 13 -5.40 -2.33 2.56
N LEU A 14 -4.93 -1.44 1.71
CA LEU A 14 -5.70 -0.26 1.31
C LEU A 14 -6.98 -0.65 0.59
N ASP A 15 -6.95 -1.70 -0.21
CA ASP A 15 -8.14 -2.21 -0.88
C ASP A 15 -9.19 -2.73 0.11
N TYR A 16 -8.75 -3.41 1.17
CA TYR A 16 -9.67 -3.84 2.22
C TYR A 16 -10.31 -2.64 2.92
N ILE A 17 -9.55 -1.57 3.14
CA ILE A 17 -10.10 -0.34 3.71
C ILE A 17 -11.13 0.26 2.74
N TRP A 18 -10.83 0.31 1.45
CA TRP A 18 -11.75 0.78 0.42
C TRP A 18 -13.07 0.01 0.44
N ASN A 19 -13.00 -1.30 0.56
CA ASN A 19 -14.21 -2.12 0.61
C ASN A 19 -15.07 -1.86 1.86
N SER A 20 -14.46 -1.38 2.94
CA SER A 20 -15.17 -1.01 4.16
C SER A 20 -15.68 0.42 4.13
N GLU A 21 -14.90 1.33 3.58
CA GLU A 21 -15.16 2.77 3.58
C GLU A 21 -14.73 3.37 2.24
N GLU A 22 -15.66 3.53 1.32
CA GLU A 22 -15.37 4.10 -0.01
C GLU A 22 -15.17 5.60 0.08
N HIS A 23 -13.96 6.06 -0.22
CA HIS A 23 -13.61 7.47 -0.28
C HIS A 23 -12.92 7.77 -1.61
N ASP A 24 -13.29 8.87 -2.27
CA ASP A 24 -12.71 9.24 -3.56
C ASP A 24 -11.18 9.38 -3.49
N TRP A 25 -10.67 9.96 -2.39
CA TRP A 25 -9.23 10.13 -2.23
C TRP A 25 -8.50 8.78 -2.12
N LEU A 26 -9.14 7.77 -1.53
CA LEU A 26 -8.56 6.43 -1.43
C LEU A 26 -8.56 5.73 -2.79
N ALA A 27 -9.64 5.92 -3.57
CA ALA A 27 -9.69 5.40 -4.94
C ALA A 27 -8.56 5.99 -5.79
N ALA A 28 -8.28 7.28 -5.63
CA ALA A 28 -7.18 7.93 -6.35
C ALA A 28 -5.82 7.34 -5.99
N LEU A 29 -5.58 7.09 -4.69
CA LEU A 29 -4.34 6.48 -4.22
C LEU A 29 -4.20 5.05 -4.76
N LEU A 30 -5.25 4.25 -4.66
CA LEU A 30 -5.26 2.87 -5.17
C LEU A 30 -5.01 2.85 -6.68
N GLY A 31 -5.62 3.78 -7.42
CA GLY A 31 -5.41 3.88 -8.86
C GLY A 31 -3.95 4.15 -9.20
N GLY A 32 -3.29 5.05 -8.46
CA GLY A 32 -1.87 5.34 -8.65
C GLY A 32 -0.96 4.18 -8.30
N MET A 33 -1.36 3.37 -7.32
CA MET A 33 -0.58 2.22 -6.84
C MET A 33 -0.86 0.93 -7.61
N SER A 34 -1.68 0.97 -8.67
CA SER A 34 -2.08 -0.22 -9.44
C SER A 34 -0.90 -1.12 -9.81
N LEU A 35 -1.18 -2.41 -9.90
CA LEU A 35 -0.19 -3.42 -10.24
C LEU A 35 -0.39 -3.92 -11.67
N LEU A 36 0.72 -4.30 -12.31
CA LEU A 36 0.70 -5.01 -13.59
C LEU A 36 0.36 -6.48 -13.35
N ALA A 37 0.06 -7.20 -14.43
CA ALA A 37 -0.31 -8.62 -14.35
C ALA A 37 0.75 -9.48 -13.66
N ASP A 38 2.03 -9.09 -13.76
CA ASP A 38 3.13 -9.80 -13.12
C ASP A 38 3.33 -9.43 -11.64
N GLY A 39 2.50 -8.54 -11.11
CA GLY A 39 2.56 -8.11 -9.72
C GLY A 39 3.48 -6.93 -9.46
N SER A 40 4.11 -6.36 -10.49
CA SER A 40 4.96 -5.18 -10.34
C SER A 40 4.11 -3.89 -10.39
N PRO A 41 4.58 -2.79 -9.75
CA PRO A 41 3.86 -1.51 -9.82
C PRO A 41 3.79 -0.98 -11.25
N ALA A 42 2.59 -0.52 -11.64
CA ALA A 42 2.39 0.07 -12.96
C ALA A 42 3.06 1.42 -13.09
N ASP A 43 3.14 2.19 -12.01
CA ASP A 43 3.76 3.51 -11.98
C ASP A 43 5.10 3.45 -11.25
N PRO A 44 6.22 3.63 -11.98
CA PRO A 44 7.55 3.58 -11.35
C PRO A 44 7.77 4.62 -10.26
N ALA A 45 7.05 5.74 -10.29
CA ALA A 45 7.17 6.77 -9.25
C ALA A 45 6.69 6.25 -7.89
N TYR A 46 5.59 5.51 -7.87
CA TYR A 46 5.08 4.92 -6.63
C TYR A 46 6.01 3.83 -6.11
N GLU A 47 6.60 3.05 -6.99
CA GLU A 47 7.61 2.06 -6.60
C GLU A 47 8.83 2.74 -5.98
N SER A 48 9.32 3.79 -6.60
CA SER A 48 10.46 4.55 -6.11
C SER A 48 10.17 5.13 -4.72
N ASP A 49 8.97 5.70 -4.54
CA ASP A 49 8.56 6.27 -3.26
C ASP A 49 8.46 5.20 -2.17
N TRP A 50 7.98 4.01 -2.53
CA TRP A 50 7.94 2.89 -1.59
C TRP A 50 9.34 2.46 -1.17
N ASN A 51 10.25 2.32 -2.13
CA ASN A 51 11.65 1.95 -1.84
C ASN A 51 12.32 3.00 -0.96
N ASN A 52 12.05 4.27 -1.19
CA ASN A 52 12.57 5.35 -0.34
C ASN A 52 12.04 5.25 1.09
N ALA A 53 10.75 4.91 1.25
CA ALA A 53 10.16 4.71 2.57
C ALA A 53 10.83 3.53 3.30
N VAL A 54 11.06 2.42 2.60
CA VAL A 54 11.72 1.25 3.17
C VAL A 54 13.12 1.59 3.66
N GLU A 55 13.84 2.43 2.94
CA GLU A 55 15.20 2.84 3.31
C GLU A 55 15.24 3.71 4.57
N LYS A 56 14.14 4.36 4.92
CA LYS A 56 14.06 5.24 6.09
C LYS A 56 13.75 4.52 7.40
N ILE A 57 13.28 3.27 7.34
CA ILE A 57 12.90 2.52 8.54
C ILE A 57 14.03 1.62 9.01
N SER A 58 13.99 1.22 10.31
CA SER A 58 15.08 0.43 10.92
C SER A 58 15.14 -0.99 10.39
N ASP A 59 14.00 -1.62 10.09
CA ASP A 59 13.94 -2.98 9.59
C ASP A 59 13.28 -2.97 8.22
N SER A 60 14.06 -3.18 7.17
CA SER A 60 13.59 -3.16 5.79
C SER A 60 12.59 -4.27 5.47
N ASN A 61 12.44 -5.27 6.35
CA ASN A 61 11.47 -6.35 6.20
C ASN A 61 10.14 -6.03 6.89
N ASP A 62 10.06 -4.92 7.62
CA ASP A 62 8.83 -4.51 8.31
C ASP A 62 7.95 -3.70 7.36
N SER A 63 7.12 -4.40 6.58
CA SER A 63 6.25 -3.77 5.58
C SER A 63 5.22 -2.84 6.22
N TYR A 64 4.79 -3.12 7.45
CA TYR A 64 3.84 -2.27 8.16
C TYR A 64 4.45 -0.89 8.44
N GLN A 65 5.67 -0.87 8.96
CA GLN A 65 6.40 0.38 9.20
C GLN A 65 6.74 1.09 7.90
N ALA A 66 7.02 0.34 6.83
CA ALA A 66 7.24 0.91 5.50
C ALA A 66 5.97 1.62 5.02
N GLY A 67 4.80 1.04 5.22
CA GLY A 67 3.53 1.67 4.87
C GLY A 67 3.30 2.96 5.66
N ILE A 68 3.58 2.96 6.95
CA ILE A 68 3.49 4.16 7.78
C ILE A 68 4.42 5.25 7.24
N GLN A 69 5.65 4.92 6.95
CA GLN A 69 6.63 5.88 6.43
C GLN A 69 6.22 6.43 5.06
N PHE A 70 5.70 5.56 4.19
CA PHE A 70 5.20 5.94 2.87
C PHE A 70 4.09 6.99 2.98
N LEU A 71 3.14 6.79 3.90
CA LEU A 71 2.06 7.74 4.13
C LEU A 71 2.59 9.06 4.73
N LYS A 72 3.55 8.98 5.66
CA LYS A 72 4.18 10.17 6.21
C LYS A 72 4.85 11.01 5.13
N ASP A 73 5.57 10.37 4.22
CA ASP A 73 6.26 11.05 3.12
C ASP A 73 5.26 11.78 2.23
N TYR A 74 4.14 11.15 1.92
CA TYR A 74 3.10 11.76 1.09
C TYR A 74 2.39 12.90 1.80
N LEU A 75 2.15 12.81 3.10
CA LEU A 75 1.57 13.91 3.86
C LEU A 75 2.50 15.12 3.88
N GLU A 76 3.79 14.88 3.99
CA GLU A 76 4.80 15.94 4.04
C GLU A 76 4.82 16.77 2.77
N ILE A 77 4.63 16.16 1.61
CA ILE A 77 4.58 16.87 0.33
C ILE A 77 3.18 17.37 -0.03
N GLY A 78 2.18 17.13 0.84
CA GLY A 78 0.82 17.61 0.64
C GLY A 78 0.04 16.88 -0.45
N TYR A 79 0.32 15.60 -0.68
CA TYR A 79 -0.30 14.82 -1.76
C TYR A 79 -1.80 14.66 -1.59
N ILE A 80 -2.24 14.05 -0.48
CA ILE A 80 -3.65 13.87 -0.12
C ILE A 80 -3.76 13.97 1.40
N GLU A 81 -4.39 15.03 1.91
CA GLU A 81 -4.49 15.24 3.36
C GLU A 81 -5.19 14.10 4.10
N GLU A 82 -6.21 13.53 3.47
CA GLU A 82 -7.05 12.49 4.08
C GLU A 82 -6.27 11.20 4.36
N ILE A 83 -5.11 11.01 3.75
CA ILE A 83 -4.19 9.90 4.07
C ILE A 83 -3.86 9.88 5.56
N GLY A 84 -3.89 11.04 6.23
CA GLY A 84 -3.65 11.14 7.65
C GLY A 84 -4.57 10.27 8.50
N GLN A 85 -5.78 9.99 8.03
CA GLN A 85 -6.71 9.10 8.74
C GLN A 85 -6.17 7.67 8.77
N ILE A 86 -5.69 7.18 7.62
CA ILE A 86 -5.11 5.83 7.53
C ILE A 86 -3.83 5.77 8.35
N LEU A 87 -2.98 6.79 8.25
CA LEU A 87 -1.74 6.85 9.01
C LEU A 87 -2.01 6.77 10.51
N SER A 88 -2.98 7.55 10.99
CA SER A 88 -3.36 7.55 12.41
C SER A 88 -3.85 6.17 12.86
N ASP A 89 -4.66 5.51 12.04
CA ASP A 89 -5.16 4.17 12.35
C ASP A 89 -4.02 3.14 12.39
N MET A 90 -3.06 3.24 11.46
CA MET A 90 -1.92 2.34 11.47
C MET A 90 -1.04 2.55 12.70
N GLU A 91 -0.78 3.80 13.06
CA GLU A 91 0.02 4.11 14.26
C GLU A 91 -0.67 3.64 15.54
N ALA A 92 -2.00 3.61 15.55
CA ALA A 92 -2.80 3.11 16.68
C ALA A 92 -3.09 1.61 16.61
N ASN A 93 -2.64 0.92 15.59
CA ASN A 93 -2.85 -0.51 15.34
C ASN A 93 -4.33 -0.89 15.26
N LYS A 94 -5.17 -0.02 14.72
CA LYS A 94 -6.62 -0.22 14.73
C LYS A 94 -7.13 -1.24 13.73
N ARG A 95 -6.40 -1.49 12.65
CA ARG A 95 -6.85 -2.36 11.57
C ARG A 95 -5.85 -3.46 11.27
N LEU A 96 -5.23 -4.01 12.32
CA LEU A 96 -4.27 -5.11 12.17
C LEU A 96 -4.90 -6.35 11.57
N ASP A 97 -6.18 -6.60 11.80
CA ASP A 97 -6.91 -7.72 11.20
C ASP A 97 -6.90 -7.62 9.66
N LEU A 98 -7.12 -6.43 9.11
CA LEU A 98 -7.06 -6.21 7.67
C LEU A 98 -5.64 -6.35 7.14
N TRP A 99 -4.65 -5.86 7.91
CA TRP A 99 -3.25 -6.02 7.52
C TRP A 99 -2.84 -7.48 7.47
N ASN A 100 -3.18 -8.25 8.51
CA ASN A 100 -2.86 -9.67 8.58
C ASN A 100 -3.52 -10.44 7.45
N LYS A 101 -4.76 -10.07 7.10
CA LYS A 101 -5.46 -10.66 5.97
C LYS A 101 -4.76 -10.36 4.65
N ALA A 102 -4.27 -9.13 4.48
CA ALA A 102 -3.51 -8.75 3.29
C ALA A 102 -2.20 -9.53 3.19
N VAL A 103 -1.49 -9.71 4.31
CA VAL A 103 -0.27 -10.52 4.35
C VAL A 103 -0.57 -11.96 3.91
N TYR A 104 -1.61 -12.55 4.46
CA TYR A 104 -2.02 -13.91 4.10
C TYR A 104 -2.30 -14.02 2.60
N ASP A 105 -3.08 -13.09 2.06
CA ASP A 105 -3.45 -13.10 0.65
C ASP A 105 -2.23 -13.04 -0.26
N VAL A 106 -1.30 -12.14 0.03
CA VAL A 106 -0.11 -11.97 -0.80
C VAL A 106 0.83 -13.18 -0.69
N GLU A 107 0.99 -13.72 0.53
CA GLU A 107 1.84 -14.91 0.75
C GLU A 107 1.30 -16.16 0.05
N HIS A 108 0.01 -16.20 -0.22
CA HIS A 108 -0.66 -17.32 -0.88
C HIS A 108 -1.12 -16.99 -2.30
N ASP A 109 -0.67 -15.86 -2.85
CA ASP A 109 -1.05 -15.37 -4.18
C ASP A 109 -2.58 -15.27 -4.36
N LEU A 110 -3.27 -14.85 -3.30
CA LEU A 110 -4.72 -14.67 -3.29
C LEU A 110 -5.14 -13.20 -3.43
N ASP A 111 -4.19 -12.29 -3.61
CA ASP A 111 -4.50 -10.89 -3.83
C ASP A 111 -5.26 -10.74 -5.15
N ASP A 112 -6.34 -9.97 -5.11
CA ASP A 112 -7.34 -9.89 -6.17
C ASP A 112 -6.71 -9.52 -7.53
N PRO A 113 -6.85 -10.39 -8.57
CA PRO A 113 -6.30 -10.09 -9.90
C PRO A 113 -6.94 -8.87 -10.55
N TYR A 114 -8.14 -8.47 -10.12
CA TYR A 114 -8.80 -7.28 -10.65
C TYR A 114 -8.12 -5.98 -10.20
N LEU A 115 -7.25 -6.04 -9.20
CA LEU A 115 -6.47 -4.88 -8.77
C LEU A 115 -5.21 -4.71 -9.60
N ARG A 116 -4.90 -5.66 -10.47
CA ARG A 116 -3.74 -5.60 -11.34
C ARG A 116 -4.11 -5.07 -12.72
N PHE A 117 -3.24 -4.26 -13.26
CA PHE A 117 -3.39 -3.79 -14.62
C PHE A 117 -3.20 -4.96 -15.58
N VAL A 118 -4.24 -5.33 -16.31
CA VAL A 118 -4.14 -6.41 -17.30
C VAL A 118 -3.93 -5.76 -18.65
N SER A 119 -2.76 -6.00 -19.24
CA SER A 119 -2.45 -5.55 -20.59
C SER A 119 -2.95 -6.61 -21.57
N GLU A 120 -3.92 -6.26 -22.34
CA GLU A 120 -4.46 -7.16 -23.39
C GLU A 120 -3.81 -6.91 -24.72
#